data_82e0ffce1bc67a16d413a29371ea806b
#
_entry.id   82e0ffce1bc67a16d413a29371ea806b
#
_cell.length_a   1.000
_cell.length_b   1.000
_cell.length_c   1.000
_cell.angle_alpha   90.00
_cell.angle_beta   90.00
_cell.angle_gamma   90.00
#
_symmetry.space_group_name_H-M   'P 1'
#
loop_
_entity.id
_entity.type
_entity.pdbx_description
1 polymer ?
#
loop_
_entity_poly.entity_id
_entity_poly.type
_entity_poly.pdbx_seq_one_letter_code
_entity_poly.pdbx_strand_id
1 'polypeptide(L)'
;MARELRKRGITSVALTPGFLRSESVLEHFGVTEANWRDVAKAQNKDQNSGSQNDAPNDFMVSESPRYIGRAVVALASDPKVRTKSGRVFSSWALAREYGFTDLDGIQPHWGNYARKKYGKYKICDERFYSYWVPGLVELIFPDWF
;
A
#
# COMPACT_ATOMS: atom_id res chain seq x y z
N MET A 1 -8.99 7.22 20.08
CA MET A 1 -10.01 7.46 19.00
C MET A 1 -10.85 6.24 18.71
N ALA A 2 -10.38 5.13 18.11
CA ALA A 2 -11.21 3.96 17.78
C ALA A 2 -11.96 3.35 18.99
N ARG A 3 -11.32 3.29 20.16
CA ARG A 3 -11.91 2.77 21.40
C ARG A 3 -13.12 3.61 21.88
N GLU A 4 -13.05 4.92 21.73
CA GLU A 4 -14.12 5.86 22.12
C GLU A 4 -15.25 5.82 21.09
N LEU A 5 -14.91 5.81 19.80
CA LEU A 5 -15.86 5.78 18.71
C LEU A 5 -16.66 4.49 18.67
N ARG A 6 -16.05 3.36 19.06
CA ARG A 6 -16.73 2.06 19.12
C ARG A 6 -17.94 2.08 20.05
N LYS A 7 -17.86 2.78 21.18
CA LYS A 7 -18.99 2.94 22.14
C LYS A 7 -20.19 3.65 21.50
N ARG A 8 -19.94 4.49 20.47
CA ARG A 8 -20.96 5.22 19.72
C ARG A 8 -21.38 4.50 18.43
N GLY A 9 -20.96 3.23 18.25
CA GLY A 9 -21.29 2.46 17.05
C GLY A 9 -20.50 2.86 15.79
N ILE A 10 -19.48 3.71 15.93
CA ILE A 10 -18.66 4.20 14.80
C ILE A 10 -17.46 3.28 14.62
N THR A 11 -17.24 2.86 13.36
CA THR A 11 -16.05 2.09 12.96
C THR A 11 -14.94 3.05 12.56
N SER A 12 -13.72 2.81 13.07
CA SER A 12 -12.52 3.56 12.70
C SER A 12 -11.42 2.58 12.34
N VAL A 13 -10.93 2.64 11.10
CA VAL A 13 -9.81 1.82 10.60
C VAL A 13 -8.77 2.73 9.98
N ALA A 14 -7.51 2.31 10.02
CA ALA A 14 -6.45 2.92 9.23
C ALA A 14 -6.17 2.05 8.01
N LEU A 15 -5.90 2.68 6.87
CA LEU A 15 -5.59 1.99 5.63
C LEU A 15 -4.28 2.53 5.07
N THR A 16 -3.34 1.65 4.75
CA THR A 16 -2.06 2.00 4.15
C THR A 16 -1.94 1.43 2.73
N PRO A 17 -1.54 2.24 1.76
CA PRO A 17 -1.16 1.74 0.43
C PRO A 17 0.21 1.05 0.48
N GLY A 18 0.53 0.33 -0.60
CA GLY A 18 1.89 -0.02 -0.97
C GLY A 18 2.62 1.15 -1.62
N PHE A 19 3.41 0.87 -2.65
CA PHE A 19 4.02 1.92 -3.46
C PHE A 19 2.95 2.55 -4.36
N LEU A 20 2.48 3.73 -3.95
CA LEU A 20 1.36 4.41 -4.60
C LEU A 20 1.83 5.25 -5.78
N ARG A 21 1.33 4.96 -6.97
CA ARG A 21 1.52 5.79 -8.18
C ARG A 21 0.61 7.00 -8.13
N SER A 22 0.91 7.96 -7.26
CA SER A 22 0.24 9.25 -7.26
C SER A 22 0.69 10.11 -8.45
N GLU A 23 -0.07 11.14 -8.79
CA GLU A 23 0.32 12.13 -9.83
C GLU A 23 1.70 12.71 -9.55
N SER A 24 1.98 13.10 -8.30
CA SER A 24 3.29 13.65 -7.91
C SER A 24 4.43 12.64 -8.10
N VAL A 25 4.18 11.35 -7.85
CA VAL A 25 5.19 10.29 -8.07
C VAL A 25 5.43 10.10 -9.57
N LEU A 26 4.37 10.05 -10.37
CA LEU A 26 4.50 9.94 -11.83
C LEU A 26 5.24 11.14 -12.42
N GLU A 27 4.89 12.34 -12.00
CA GLU A 27 5.55 13.58 -12.42
C GLU A 27 7.04 13.60 -12.03
N HIS A 28 7.37 13.21 -10.80
CA HIS A 28 8.76 13.12 -10.33
C HIS A 28 9.63 12.22 -11.22
N PHE A 29 9.07 11.13 -11.73
CA PHE A 29 9.78 10.21 -12.61
C PHE A 29 9.59 10.52 -14.11
N GLY A 30 8.89 11.60 -14.47
CA GLY A 30 8.65 11.98 -15.86
C GLY A 30 7.82 10.98 -16.65
N VAL A 31 6.95 10.23 -15.98
CA VAL A 31 6.07 9.21 -16.58
C VAL A 31 4.60 9.56 -16.39
N THR A 32 3.75 8.89 -17.14
CA THR A 32 2.28 9.02 -17.03
C THR A 32 1.65 7.67 -16.68
N GLU A 33 0.40 7.67 -16.27
CA GLU A 33 -0.34 6.41 -16.03
C GLU A 33 -0.44 5.54 -17.29
N ALA A 34 -0.30 6.13 -18.48
CA ALA A 34 -0.32 5.38 -19.75
C ALA A 34 1.01 4.70 -20.07
N ASN A 35 2.15 5.27 -19.69
CA ASN A 35 3.47 4.81 -20.15
C ASN A 35 4.42 4.30 -19.04
N TRP A 36 4.09 4.48 -17.76
CA TRP A 36 4.98 4.13 -16.64
C TRP A 36 5.50 2.68 -16.71
N ARG A 37 4.65 1.76 -17.19
CA ARG A 37 5.00 0.34 -17.23
C ARG A 37 6.04 0.03 -18.30
N ASP A 38 5.94 0.66 -19.46
CA ASP A 38 6.88 0.46 -20.56
C ASP A 38 8.23 1.09 -20.23
N VAL A 39 8.22 2.26 -19.59
CA VAL A 39 9.43 2.92 -19.09
C VAL A 39 10.11 2.06 -18.02
N ALA A 40 9.36 1.55 -17.03
CA ALA A 40 9.90 0.68 -15.99
C ALA A 40 10.49 -0.63 -16.55
N LYS A 41 9.87 -1.21 -17.59
CA LYS A 41 10.42 -2.41 -18.27
C LYS A 41 11.68 -2.11 -19.07
N ALA A 42 11.75 -0.97 -19.74
CA ALA A 42 12.91 -0.57 -20.51
C ALA A 42 14.13 -0.37 -19.60
N GLN A 43 13.95 0.33 -18.50
CA GLN A 43 15.02 0.58 -17.52
C GLN A 43 15.50 -0.68 -16.80
N ASN A 44 14.64 -1.67 -16.61
CA ASN A 44 15.04 -2.96 -16.05
C ASN A 44 15.96 -3.77 -16.96
N LYS A 45 16.00 -3.46 -18.26
CA LYS A 45 16.92 -4.11 -19.21
C LYS A 45 18.32 -3.47 -19.22
N ASP A 46 18.40 -2.19 -18.91
CA ASP A 46 19.64 -1.41 -18.89
C ASP A 46 20.12 -1.17 -17.46
N GLN A 47 20.56 -2.24 -16.77
CA GLN A 47 21.07 -2.16 -15.38
C GLN A 47 22.31 -1.27 -15.19
N ASN A 48 22.78 -0.57 -16.22
CA ASN A 48 23.99 0.25 -16.21
C ASN A 48 23.75 1.78 -16.29
N SER A 49 22.50 2.24 -16.40
CA SER A 49 22.25 3.68 -16.42
C SER A 49 22.06 4.22 -15.01
N GLY A 50 23.11 4.79 -14.44
CA GLY A 50 23.07 5.49 -13.15
C GLY A 50 22.37 6.86 -13.22
N SER A 51 21.27 6.97 -13.95
CA SER A 51 20.48 8.20 -14.03
C SER A 51 19.61 8.35 -12.78
N GLN A 52 19.67 9.53 -12.14
CA GLN A 52 18.86 9.86 -10.96
C GLN A 52 17.34 9.86 -11.21
N ASN A 53 16.91 9.75 -12.47
CA ASN A 53 15.50 9.75 -12.89
C ASN A 53 14.99 8.36 -13.31
N ASP A 54 15.74 7.30 -13.02
CA ASP A 54 15.30 5.94 -13.35
C ASP A 54 14.10 5.58 -12.50
N ALA A 55 13.00 5.25 -13.16
CA ALA A 55 11.80 4.74 -12.47
C ALA A 55 12.18 3.44 -11.74
N PRO A 56 12.04 3.38 -10.41
CA PRO A 56 12.53 2.26 -9.65
C PRO A 56 11.79 0.97 -10.03
N ASN A 57 12.45 -0.18 -9.87
CA ASN A 57 11.83 -1.51 -10.01
C ASN A 57 10.55 -1.66 -9.18
N ASP A 58 10.38 -0.80 -8.18
CA ASP A 58 9.22 -0.71 -7.31
C ASP A 58 7.94 -0.33 -8.07
N PHE A 59 8.06 0.37 -9.22
CA PHE A 59 6.92 0.69 -10.07
C PHE A 59 6.19 -0.57 -10.57
N MET A 60 6.90 -1.68 -10.81
CA MET A 60 6.28 -2.91 -11.30
C MET A 60 5.29 -3.54 -10.31
N VAL A 61 5.41 -3.19 -9.02
CA VAL A 61 4.53 -3.64 -7.93
C VAL A 61 3.74 -2.49 -7.32
N SER A 62 3.76 -1.33 -7.98
CA SER A 62 3.04 -0.16 -7.54
C SER A 62 1.53 -0.32 -7.75
N GLU A 63 0.76 0.44 -6.99
CA GLU A 63 -0.70 0.47 -7.07
C GLU A 63 -1.21 1.85 -7.48
N SER A 64 -2.33 1.88 -8.19
CA SER A 64 -3.00 3.13 -8.52
C SER A 64 -3.78 3.68 -7.31
N PRO A 65 -4.08 5.00 -7.26
CA PRO A 65 -4.98 5.56 -6.25
C PRO A 65 -6.35 4.88 -6.22
N ARG A 66 -6.80 4.33 -7.33
CA ARG A 66 -8.08 3.60 -7.41
C ARG A 66 -8.05 2.26 -6.71
N TYR A 67 -6.88 1.62 -6.60
CA TYR A 67 -6.75 0.36 -5.85
C TYR A 67 -7.06 0.56 -4.37
N ILE A 68 -6.51 1.61 -3.75
CA ILE A 68 -6.85 1.94 -2.37
C ILE A 68 -8.31 2.42 -2.23
N GLY A 69 -8.83 3.11 -3.24
CA GLY A 69 -10.25 3.46 -3.29
C GLY A 69 -11.17 2.23 -3.29
N ARG A 70 -10.81 1.16 -4.01
CA ARG A 70 -11.53 -0.12 -3.98
C ARG A 70 -11.46 -0.79 -2.61
N ALA A 71 -10.32 -0.68 -1.90
CA ALA A 71 -10.21 -1.16 -0.52
C ALA A 71 -11.16 -0.42 0.43
N VAL A 72 -11.30 0.90 0.28
CA VAL A 72 -12.26 1.71 1.04
C VAL A 72 -13.69 1.25 0.77
N VAL A 73 -14.07 1.08 -0.51
CA VAL A 73 -15.40 0.61 -0.91
C VAL A 73 -15.68 -0.77 -0.33
N ALA A 74 -14.72 -1.70 -0.42
CA ALA A 74 -14.87 -3.04 0.12
C ALA A 74 -15.11 -3.03 1.64
N LEU A 75 -14.33 -2.23 2.38
CA LEU A 75 -14.53 -2.04 3.82
C LEU A 75 -15.89 -1.41 4.14
N ALA A 76 -16.31 -0.40 3.38
CA ALA A 76 -17.59 0.27 3.60
C ALA A 76 -18.79 -0.64 3.32
N SER A 77 -18.62 -1.60 2.41
CA SER A 77 -19.65 -2.57 2.03
C SER A 77 -19.64 -3.84 2.90
N ASP A 78 -18.65 -4.02 3.77
CA ASP A 78 -18.54 -5.20 4.63
C ASP A 78 -19.51 -5.11 5.82
N PRO A 79 -20.53 -5.98 5.91
CA PRO A 79 -21.44 -5.99 7.05
C PRO A 79 -20.74 -6.28 8.39
N LYS A 80 -19.55 -6.87 8.35
CA LYS A 80 -18.72 -7.19 9.51
C LYS A 80 -17.62 -6.15 9.79
N VAL A 81 -17.62 -5.01 9.11
CA VAL A 81 -16.57 -3.97 9.24
C VAL A 81 -16.35 -3.51 10.68
N ARG A 82 -17.37 -3.58 11.53
CA ARG A 82 -17.27 -3.22 12.96
C ARG A 82 -16.23 -4.08 13.71
N THR A 83 -16.03 -5.32 13.30
CA THR A 83 -15.02 -6.22 13.89
C THR A 83 -13.59 -5.80 13.55
N LYS A 84 -13.44 -4.99 12.52
CA LYS A 84 -12.16 -4.45 12.01
C LYS A 84 -11.78 -3.12 12.68
N SER A 85 -12.68 -2.54 13.49
CA SER A 85 -12.44 -1.22 14.10
C SER A 85 -11.22 -1.23 15.02
N GLY A 86 -10.38 -0.21 14.88
CA GLY A 86 -9.13 -0.02 15.64
C GLY A 86 -7.93 -0.76 15.07
N ARG A 87 -8.03 -1.28 13.85
CA ARG A 87 -6.93 -1.98 13.17
C ARG A 87 -6.38 -1.15 12.02
N VAL A 88 -5.16 -1.51 11.61
CA VAL A 88 -4.50 -1.01 10.41
C VAL A 88 -4.55 -2.12 9.36
N PHE A 89 -4.94 -1.79 8.15
CA PHE A 89 -4.99 -2.70 7.01
C PHE A 89 -4.15 -2.17 5.86
N SER A 90 -3.57 -3.06 5.09
CA SER A 90 -2.96 -2.73 3.81
C SER A 90 -3.93 -2.96 2.66
N SER A 91 -3.80 -2.15 1.59
CA SER A 91 -4.56 -2.30 0.36
C SER A 91 -4.46 -3.73 -0.20
N TRP A 92 -3.24 -4.28 -0.24
CA TRP A 92 -2.98 -5.62 -0.78
C TRP A 92 -3.55 -6.76 0.07
N ALA A 93 -3.59 -6.61 1.41
CA ALA A 93 -4.22 -7.61 2.27
C ALA A 93 -5.74 -7.62 2.09
N LEU A 94 -6.35 -6.43 1.99
CA LEU A 94 -7.77 -6.29 1.71
C LEU A 94 -8.14 -6.78 0.29
N ALA A 95 -7.28 -6.55 -0.70
CA ALA A 95 -7.50 -7.07 -2.05
C ALA A 95 -7.56 -8.59 -2.06
N ARG A 96 -6.72 -9.26 -1.28
CA ARG A 96 -6.80 -10.73 -1.13
C ARG A 96 -8.05 -11.17 -0.40
N GLU A 97 -8.45 -10.44 0.65
CA GLU A 97 -9.64 -10.77 1.45
C GLU A 97 -10.93 -10.58 0.66
N TYR A 98 -11.04 -9.47 -0.08
CA TYR A 98 -12.28 -9.09 -0.81
C TYR A 98 -12.26 -9.39 -2.30
N GLY A 99 -11.14 -9.86 -2.85
CA GLY A 99 -11.04 -10.31 -4.25
C GLY A 99 -10.99 -9.21 -5.30
N PHE A 100 -10.70 -7.95 -4.93
CA PHE A 100 -10.60 -6.87 -5.91
C PHE A 100 -9.19 -6.76 -6.52
N THR A 101 -9.12 -6.16 -7.71
CA THR A 101 -7.89 -5.93 -8.48
C THR A 101 -7.66 -4.44 -8.69
N ASP A 102 -6.49 -4.04 -9.19
CA ASP A 102 -6.27 -2.69 -9.71
C ASP A 102 -6.92 -2.53 -11.10
N LEU A 103 -6.74 -1.39 -11.74
CA LEU A 103 -7.35 -1.05 -13.04
C LEU A 103 -6.93 -1.99 -14.17
N ASP A 104 -5.72 -2.49 -14.09
CA ASP A 104 -5.12 -3.43 -15.05
C ASP A 104 -5.45 -4.90 -14.78
N GLY A 105 -6.32 -5.17 -13.80
CA GLY A 105 -6.71 -6.53 -13.40
C GLY A 105 -5.69 -7.23 -12.50
N ILE A 106 -4.59 -6.59 -12.14
CA ILE A 106 -3.54 -7.14 -11.27
C ILE A 106 -3.87 -6.88 -9.80
N GLN A 107 -3.37 -7.71 -8.91
CA GLN A 107 -3.35 -7.48 -7.46
C GLN A 107 -1.92 -7.16 -7.02
N PRO A 108 -1.49 -5.89 -7.01
CA PRO A 108 -0.19 -5.52 -6.49
C PRO A 108 -0.05 -5.96 -5.03
N HIS A 109 1.11 -6.50 -4.65
CA HIS A 109 1.32 -6.98 -3.30
C HIS A 109 2.66 -6.47 -2.76
N TRP A 110 2.66 -5.23 -2.28
CA TRP A 110 3.86 -4.57 -1.77
C TRP A 110 4.54 -5.35 -0.64
N GLY A 111 3.79 -5.90 0.30
CA GLY A 111 4.35 -6.64 1.43
C GLY A 111 5.21 -7.85 1.00
N ASN A 112 4.80 -8.61 -0.02
CA ASN A 112 5.59 -9.72 -0.55
C ASN A 112 6.84 -9.23 -1.27
N TYR A 113 6.72 -8.17 -2.05
CA TYR A 113 7.85 -7.57 -2.74
C TYR A 113 8.89 -7.02 -1.77
N ALA A 114 8.47 -6.21 -0.80
CA ALA A 114 9.33 -5.61 0.19
C ALA A 114 10.06 -6.68 1.02
N ARG A 115 9.37 -7.77 1.39
CA ARG A 115 9.97 -8.91 2.09
C ARG A 115 11.07 -9.58 1.25
N LYS A 116 10.83 -9.75 -0.04
CA LYS A 116 11.80 -10.34 -0.97
C LYS A 116 13.01 -9.44 -1.18
N LYS A 117 12.78 -8.12 -1.36
CA LYS A 117 13.81 -7.13 -1.68
C LYS A 117 14.66 -6.74 -0.46
N TYR A 118 14.02 -6.53 0.68
CA TYR A 118 14.66 -5.99 1.90
C TYR A 118 14.82 -7.00 3.03
N GLY A 119 14.44 -8.27 2.81
CA GLY A 119 14.52 -9.32 3.81
C GLY A 119 13.34 -9.34 4.79
N LYS A 120 13.50 -10.06 5.90
CA LYS A 120 12.45 -10.25 6.92
C LYS A 120 12.30 -9.01 7.81
N TYR A 121 11.96 -7.87 7.25
CA TYR A 121 11.51 -6.75 8.07
C TYR A 121 10.10 -7.08 8.60
N LYS A 122 9.94 -7.04 9.92
CA LYS A 122 8.64 -7.26 10.61
C LYS A 122 7.53 -6.33 10.11
N ILE A 123 7.91 -5.18 9.56
CA ILE A 123 7.04 -4.17 8.96
C ILE A 123 6.24 -4.67 7.75
N CYS A 124 6.73 -5.71 7.07
CA CYS A 124 6.09 -6.27 5.87
C CYS A 124 5.23 -7.51 6.18
N ASP A 125 5.08 -7.90 7.43
CA ASP A 125 4.18 -8.99 7.83
C ASP A 125 2.74 -8.47 7.82
N GLU A 126 1.85 -9.16 7.09
CA GLU A 126 0.41 -8.84 7.05
C GLU A 126 -0.21 -8.78 8.45
N ARG A 127 0.30 -9.58 9.40
CA ARG A 127 -0.11 -9.56 10.80
C ARG A 127 0.30 -8.29 11.53
N PHE A 128 1.38 -7.63 11.12
CA PHE A 128 1.81 -6.38 11.74
C PHE A 128 0.81 -5.26 11.48
N TYR A 129 0.27 -5.17 10.26
CA TYR A 129 -0.78 -4.21 9.93
C TYR A 129 -2.15 -4.55 10.53
N SER A 130 -2.32 -5.79 11.00
CA SER A 130 -3.55 -6.22 11.67
C SER A 130 -3.59 -5.88 13.16
N TYR A 131 -2.43 -5.67 13.79
CA TYR A 131 -2.27 -5.40 15.22
C TYR A 131 -1.38 -4.18 15.41
N TRP A 132 -1.97 -3.01 15.42
CA TRP A 132 -1.25 -1.79 15.75
C TRP A 132 -1.00 -1.74 17.27
N VAL A 133 0.27 -1.80 17.68
CA VAL A 133 0.69 -1.58 19.05
C VAL A 133 1.12 -0.11 19.16
N PRO A 134 0.38 0.74 19.89
CA PRO A 134 0.83 2.11 20.17
C PRO A 134 2.21 2.07 20.80
N GLY A 135 3.14 2.88 20.31
CA GLY A 135 4.52 2.96 20.81
C GLY A 135 5.58 2.27 19.96
N LEU A 136 5.20 1.32 19.07
CA LEU A 136 6.17 0.69 18.18
C LEU A 136 6.46 1.55 16.94
N VAL A 137 5.50 2.38 16.55
CA VAL A 137 5.65 3.32 15.43
C VAL A 137 6.56 4.49 15.83
N GLU A 138 6.46 4.99 17.06
CA GLU A 138 7.37 6.01 17.59
C GLU A 138 8.82 5.52 17.68
N LEU A 139 9.02 4.21 17.90
CA LEU A 139 10.36 3.61 17.98
C LEU A 139 11.00 3.42 16.59
N ILE A 140 10.19 3.28 15.54
CA ILE A 140 10.65 2.99 14.17
C ILE A 140 10.69 4.26 13.30
N PHE A 141 9.84 5.24 13.60
CA PHE A 141 9.72 6.50 12.87
C PHE A 141 9.58 7.69 13.85
N PRO A 142 10.66 8.05 14.59
CA PRO A 142 10.62 9.14 15.56
C PRO A 142 10.27 10.51 14.95
N ASP A 143 10.44 10.69 13.64
CA ASP A 143 10.25 11.96 12.93
C ASP A 143 8.89 12.07 12.22
N TRP A 144 7.95 11.17 12.48
CA TRP A 144 6.64 11.15 11.80
C TRP A 144 5.48 11.69 12.63
N PHE A 145 5.79 12.24 13.83
CA PHE A 145 4.80 12.88 14.72
C PHE A 145 5.25 14.26 15.17
#